data_2615dad9bd2723b75da3f817c783b942
#
_entry.id   2615dad9bd2723b75da3f817c783b942
#
_cell.length_a   1.000
_cell.length_b   1.000
_cell.length_c   1.000
_cell.angle_alpha   90.00
_cell.angle_beta   90.00
_cell.angle_gamma   90.00
#
_symmetry.space_group_name_H-M   'P 1'
#
loop_
_entity.id
_entity.type
_entity.pdbx_description
1 polymer ?
#
loop_
_entity_poly.entity_id
_entity_poly.type
_entity_poly.pdbx_seq_one_letter_code
_entity_poly.pdbx_strand_id
1 'polypeptide(L)'
;INVTPVNDAPVASSSTITVAEESTNTPLGLAAPTDVDGNALTITVTGLPAVGTITLADGTPVTNGQVLTAAQLAGLQFDAPADQLAATTTTFSYSVSDGTTTVNAGTTINVTPINDAPVASSSTITVAEESANTPLGLAAPTDVDGNALTITVTGLPAVGTITLADGTPVTNGQVLTAAQLAGLQFDAPADQLAATTTTFTYSVSDGTTSVNAGTTINVTPVNDAPVASSSTITVAEESVDTPLGLSAPTDIDGNALTITVTGLPTVGTVTLADGTPGTNGQVLTAAQLAGLQFDAPADQLAATTTTFTYSVSDGSATVNAGTTINVTP
;
A
#
# COMPACT_ATOMS: atom_id res chain seq x y z
N ILE A 1 -53.61 59.08 -46.13
CA ILE A 1 -53.24 58.83 -44.79
C ILE A 1 -51.80 58.32 -44.85
N ASN A 2 -50.83 59.08 -44.31
CA ASN A 2 -49.47 58.63 -44.15
C ASN A 2 -49.39 57.89 -42.78
N VAL A 3 -49.10 56.61 -42.85
CA VAL A 3 -48.74 55.83 -41.64
C VAL A 3 -47.23 55.81 -41.53
N THR A 4 -46.69 56.39 -40.50
CA THR A 4 -45.23 56.30 -40.16
C THR A 4 -45.03 54.98 -39.46
N PRO A 5 -44.08 54.16 -39.85
CA PRO A 5 -43.75 52.96 -39.11
C PRO A 5 -43.16 53.38 -37.75
N VAL A 6 -43.50 52.66 -36.71
CA VAL A 6 -42.95 52.80 -35.37
C VAL A 6 -42.05 51.56 -35.13
N ASN A 7 -40.88 51.84 -34.58
CA ASN A 7 -39.92 50.75 -34.26
C ASN A 7 -40.46 49.86 -33.14
N ASP A 8 -40.58 48.57 -33.39
CA ASP A 8 -40.86 47.54 -32.40
C ASP A 8 -39.56 47.01 -31.80
N ALA A 9 -39.60 46.56 -30.53
CA ALA A 9 -38.43 46.00 -29.86
C ALA A 9 -38.12 44.57 -30.36
N PRO A 10 -36.84 44.17 -30.41
CA PRO A 10 -36.49 42.78 -30.77
C PRO A 10 -37.03 41.77 -29.77
N VAL A 11 -37.29 40.54 -30.25
CA VAL A 11 -37.72 39.42 -29.43
C VAL A 11 -36.51 38.54 -29.10
N ALA A 12 -36.19 38.40 -27.81
CA ALA A 12 -35.12 37.56 -27.30
C ALA A 12 -35.69 36.38 -26.50
N SER A 13 -35.07 35.24 -26.53
CA SER A 13 -35.49 34.03 -25.81
C SER A 13 -34.74 33.90 -24.46
N SER A 14 -35.45 33.38 -23.46
CA SER A 14 -34.84 32.93 -22.19
C SER A 14 -35.12 31.45 -22.00
N SER A 15 -34.24 30.77 -21.28
CA SER A 15 -34.35 29.35 -21.01
C SER A 15 -34.01 29.03 -19.55
N THR A 16 -34.33 27.82 -19.11
CA THR A 16 -33.88 27.23 -17.86
C THR A 16 -33.43 25.80 -18.17
N ILE A 17 -32.23 25.47 -17.76
CA ILE A 17 -31.68 24.12 -17.89
C ILE A 17 -31.31 23.59 -16.51
N THR A 18 -31.35 22.26 -16.33
CA THR A 18 -30.84 21.56 -15.17
C THR A 18 -29.84 20.51 -15.68
N VAL A 19 -28.66 20.54 -15.15
CA VAL A 19 -27.54 19.69 -15.56
C VAL A 19 -26.90 19.07 -14.32
N ALA A 20 -26.38 17.87 -14.44
CA ALA A 20 -25.50 17.32 -13.45
C ALA A 20 -24.12 17.97 -13.56
N GLU A 21 -23.38 18.05 -12.47
CA GLU A 21 -21.96 18.41 -12.55
C GLU A 21 -21.22 17.46 -13.52
N GLU A 22 -20.03 17.84 -13.95
CA GLU A 22 -19.22 17.12 -14.97
C GLU A 22 -19.88 16.99 -16.34
N SER A 23 -21.16 17.41 -16.52
CA SER A 23 -21.80 17.41 -17.83
C SER A 23 -21.10 18.37 -18.78
N THR A 24 -20.80 17.92 -19.99
CA THR A 24 -20.15 18.75 -21.01
C THR A 24 -21.09 19.00 -22.21
N ASN A 25 -20.86 20.12 -22.89
CA ASN A 25 -21.58 20.48 -24.13
C ASN A 25 -23.11 20.48 -24.01
N THR A 26 -23.66 20.85 -22.85
CA THR A 26 -25.12 20.92 -22.65
C THR A 26 -25.71 22.15 -23.35
N PRO A 27 -26.62 22.01 -24.31
CA PRO A 27 -27.19 23.16 -25.00
C PRO A 27 -27.96 24.08 -24.06
N LEU A 28 -27.80 25.42 -24.20
CA LEU A 28 -28.53 26.39 -23.38
C LEU A 28 -30.03 26.49 -23.80
N GLY A 29 -30.42 25.95 -24.95
CA GLY A 29 -31.79 25.96 -25.42
C GLY A 29 -32.32 27.35 -25.82
N LEU A 30 -31.42 28.26 -26.22
CA LEU A 30 -31.78 29.60 -26.70
C LEU A 30 -32.16 29.56 -28.18
N ALA A 31 -33.15 30.34 -28.56
CA ALA A 31 -33.53 30.53 -29.95
C ALA A 31 -32.87 31.79 -30.53
N ALA A 32 -32.66 31.80 -31.86
CA ALA A 32 -32.21 33.01 -32.55
C ALA A 32 -33.23 34.15 -32.35
N PRO A 33 -32.78 35.37 -32.01
CA PRO A 33 -33.66 36.51 -31.83
C PRO A 33 -34.26 36.97 -33.17
N THR A 34 -35.44 37.58 -33.09
CA THR A 34 -36.16 38.10 -34.23
C THR A 34 -36.59 39.54 -34.01
N ASP A 35 -36.85 40.26 -35.11
CA ASP A 35 -37.37 41.61 -35.11
C ASP A 35 -38.47 41.69 -36.17
N VAL A 36 -39.61 42.30 -35.83
CA VAL A 36 -40.78 42.38 -36.71
C VAL A 36 -40.58 43.39 -37.83
N ASP A 37 -39.78 44.42 -37.56
CA ASP A 37 -39.43 45.42 -38.56
C ASP A 37 -38.30 44.98 -39.50
N GLY A 38 -37.65 43.83 -39.18
CA GLY A 38 -36.53 43.28 -39.92
C GLY A 38 -35.22 44.03 -39.72
N ASN A 39 -35.07 44.72 -38.58
CA ASN A 39 -33.86 45.45 -38.21
C ASN A 39 -32.66 44.51 -38.00
N ALA A 40 -31.47 45.04 -38.31
CA ALA A 40 -30.22 44.32 -38.03
C ALA A 40 -30.00 44.20 -36.52
N LEU A 41 -29.89 42.97 -35.99
CA LEU A 41 -29.77 42.72 -34.59
C LEU A 41 -28.29 42.57 -34.17
N THR A 42 -27.93 43.25 -33.08
CA THR A 42 -26.63 43.07 -32.38
C THR A 42 -26.86 42.30 -31.10
N ILE A 43 -26.23 41.15 -30.96
CA ILE A 43 -26.32 40.26 -29.78
C ILE A 43 -25.03 40.35 -28.97
N THR A 44 -25.10 40.82 -27.74
CA THR A 44 -23.91 41.01 -26.89
C THR A 44 -24.04 40.23 -25.59
N VAL A 45 -23.01 39.46 -25.23
CA VAL A 45 -22.94 38.76 -23.92
C VAL A 45 -22.78 39.80 -22.81
N THR A 46 -23.68 39.76 -21.83
CA THR A 46 -23.69 40.73 -20.72
C THR A 46 -23.34 40.11 -19.35
N GLY A 47 -23.37 38.79 -19.25
CA GLY A 47 -22.95 38.10 -18.01
C GLY A 47 -22.69 36.62 -18.26
N LEU A 48 -21.66 36.11 -17.61
CA LEU A 48 -21.26 34.72 -17.62
C LEU A 48 -21.65 34.05 -16.30
N PRO A 49 -21.86 32.72 -16.30
CA PRO A 49 -22.16 31.98 -15.09
C PRO A 49 -20.99 32.08 -14.09
N ALA A 50 -21.32 32.08 -12.79
CA ALA A 50 -20.34 32.10 -11.71
C ALA A 50 -19.61 30.75 -11.56
N VAL A 51 -20.25 29.65 -12.02
CA VAL A 51 -19.68 28.30 -12.04
C VAL A 51 -19.92 27.68 -13.42
N GLY A 52 -18.96 26.83 -13.87
CA GLY A 52 -18.97 26.28 -15.21
C GLY A 52 -18.56 27.26 -16.30
N THR A 53 -18.63 26.84 -17.55
CA THR A 53 -18.13 27.61 -18.71
C THR A 53 -19.17 27.60 -19.85
N ILE A 54 -19.39 28.75 -20.49
CA ILE A 54 -20.14 28.83 -21.72
C ILE A 54 -19.23 28.72 -22.93
N THR A 55 -19.56 27.85 -23.86
CA THR A 55 -18.79 27.60 -25.10
C THR A 55 -19.65 27.76 -26.34
N LEU A 56 -19.01 28.12 -27.45
CA LEU A 56 -19.58 27.98 -28.78
C LEU A 56 -19.66 26.49 -29.18
N ALA A 57 -20.37 26.15 -30.20
CA ALA A 57 -20.51 24.78 -30.71
C ALA A 57 -19.16 24.12 -31.13
N ASP A 58 -18.13 24.94 -31.37
CA ASP A 58 -16.76 24.47 -31.68
C ASP A 58 -15.87 24.30 -30.45
N GLY A 59 -16.43 24.49 -29.24
CA GLY A 59 -15.72 24.41 -27.98
C GLY A 59 -14.98 25.69 -27.56
N THR A 60 -15.07 26.77 -28.37
CA THR A 60 -14.39 28.03 -27.99
C THR A 60 -15.11 28.70 -26.82
N PRO A 61 -14.42 29.05 -25.73
CA PRO A 61 -15.04 29.76 -24.60
C PRO A 61 -15.58 31.13 -24.98
N VAL A 62 -16.75 31.47 -24.46
CA VAL A 62 -17.39 32.76 -24.63
C VAL A 62 -16.90 33.74 -23.58
N THR A 63 -16.73 35.01 -23.96
CA THR A 63 -16.27 36.07 -23.08
C THR A 63 -17.32 37.17 -22.86
N ASN A 64 -17.28 37.84 -21.75
CA ASN A 64 -18.16 38.97 -21.46
C ASN A 64 -17.92 40.11 -22.47
N GLY A 65 -18.98 40.73 -22.99
CA GLY A 65 -18.91 41.73 -24.05
C GLY A 65 -18.74 41.17 -25.47
N GLN A 66 -18.64 39.87 -25.66
CA GLN A 66 -18.53 39.25 -26.99
C GLN A 66 -19.81 39.47 -27.80
N VAL A 67 -19.66 39.86 -29.07
CA VAL A 67 -20.75 39.93 -30.01
C VAL A 67 -20.91 38.58 -30.70
N LEU A 68 -22.13 38.07 -30.71
CA LEU A 68 -22.48 36.76 -31.27
C LEU A 68 -23.35 36.92 -32.50
N THR A 69 -23.23 36.00 -33.44
CA THR A 69 -24.24 35.81 -34.47
C THR A 69 -25.48 35.07 -33.90
N ALA A 70 -26.63 35.18 -34.56
CA ALA A 70 -27.84 34.46 -34.14
C ALA A 70 -27.62 32.94 -34.09
N ALA A 71 -26.85 32.39 -35.03
CA ALA A 71 -26.49 30.97 -35.07
C ALA A 71 -25.55 30.59 -33.89
N GLN A 72 -24.60 31.43 -33.54
CA GLN A 72 -23.73 31.21 -32.36
C GLN A 72 -24.53 31.22 -31.06
N LEU A 73 -25.46 32.19 -30.86
CA LEU A 73 -26.34 32.24 -29.70
C LEU A 73 -27.16 30.94 -29.55
N ALA A 74 -27.79 30.50 -30.63
CA ALA A 74 -28.63 29.28 -30.65
C ALA A 74 -27.81 28.01 -30.45
N GLY A 75 -26.51 28.03 -30.73
CA GLY A 75 -25.59 26.90 -30.57
C GLY A 75 -24.76 26.95 -29.29
N LEU A 76 -25.04 27.89 -28.36
CA LEU A 76 -24.29 27.96 -27.10
C LEU A 76 -24.50 26.72 -26.26
N GLN A 77 -23.41 26.28 -25.62
CA GLN A 77 -23.34 25.13 -24.75
C GLN A 77 -22.79 25.53 -23.37
N PHE A 78 -23.12 24.73 -22.37
CA PHE A 78 -22.62 24.87 -21.00
C PHE A 78 -21.84 23.62 -20.61
N ASP A 79 -20.65 23.84 -20.10
CA ASP A 79 -19.82 22.82 -19.46
C ASP A 79 -19.91 23.04 -17.95
N ALA A 80 -20.48 22.06 -17.25
CA ALA A 80 -20.67 22.12 -15.82
C ALA A 80 -19.32 21.97 -15.08
N PRO A 81 -19.16 22.60 -13.91
CA PRO A 81 -17.98 22.37 -13.09
C PRO A 81 -17.94 20.93 -12.57
N ALA A 82 -16.76 20.46 -12.17
CA ALA A 82 -16.60 19.25 -11.38
C ALA A 82 -16.74 19.55 -9.88
N ASP A 83 -16.95 18.51 -9.09
CA ASP A 83 -16.85 18.52 -7.61
C ASP A 83 -17.80 19.54 -6.92
N GLN A 84 -19.05 19.57 -7.29
CA GLN A 84 -20.06 20.44 -6.66
C GLN A 84 -20.67 19.79 -5.41
N LEU A 85 -20.31 20.29 -4.23
CA LEU A 85 -20.82 19.78 -2.95
C LEU A 85 -22.33 20.03 -2.72
N ALA A 86 -22.95 20.96 -3.46
CA ALA A 86 -24.37 21.33 -3.30
C ALA A 86 -24.95 21.86 -4.60
N ALA A 87 -26.26 21.67 -4.78
CA ALA A 87 -26.97 22.23 -5.90
C ALA A 87 -26.75 23.75 -5.98
N THR A 88 -26.33 24.21 -7.14
CA THR A 88 -25.97 25.62 -7.39
C THR A 88 -26.76 26.16 -8.57
N THR A 89 -27.28 27.37 -8.46
CA THR A 89 -27.93 28.09 -9.58
C THR A 89 -27.07 29.22 -10.04
N THR A 90 -26.79 29.27 -11.34
CA THR A 90 -26.02 30.34 -12.00
C THR A 90 -26.77 30.83 -13.22
N THR A 91 -26.31 31.91 -13.84
CA THR A 91 -27.02 32.53 -14.97
C THR A 91 -26.03 32.94 -16.07
N PHE A 92 -26.43 32.71 -17.29
CA PHE A 92 -25.87 33.36 -18.50
C PHE A 92 -26.82 34.47 -18.92
N SER A 93 -26.31 35.66 -19.29
CA SER A 93 -27.14 36.77 -19.78
C SER A 93 -26.57 37.40 -21.03
N TYR A 94 -27.46 37.89 -21.87
CA TYR A 94 -27.13 38.61 -23.11
C TYR A 94 -28.16 39.70 -23.39
N SER A 95 -27.80 40.65 -24.25
CA SER A 95 -28.67 41.70 -24.76
C SER A 95 -28.81 41.58 -26.26
N VAL A 96 -29.99 41.97 -26.79
CA VAL A 96 -30.27 42.07 -28.21
C VAL A 96 -30.69 43.51 -28.48
N SER A 97 -30.02 44.20 -29.41
CA SER A 97 -30.33 45.55 -29.82
C SER A 97 -30.60 45.64 -31.31
N ASP A 98 -31.64 46.37 -31.70
CA ASP A 98 -31.99 46.74 -33.06
C ASP A 98 -31.36 48.10 -33.50
N GLY A 99 -30.53 48.73 -32.61
CA GLY A 99 -29.96 50.05 -32.80
C GLY A 99 -30.77 51.17 -32.15
N THR A 100 -32.03 50.94 -31.76
CA THR A 100 -32.95 51.90 -31.13
C THR A 100 -33.35 51.44 -29.74
N THR A 101 -33.73 50.17 -29.61
CA THR A 101 -34.15 49.53 -28.37
C THR A 101 -33.22 48.34 -28.03
N THR A 102 -33.19 47.95 -26.75
CA THR A 102 -32.41 46.81 -26.29
C THR A 102 -33.23 45.96 -25.33
N VAL A 103 -33.24 44.66 -25.56
CA VAL A 103 -33.90 43.65 -24.73
C VAL A 103 -32.85 42.74 -24.09
N ASN A 104 -32.98 42.48 -22.80
CA ASN A 104 -32.11 41.53 -22.06
C ASN A 104 -32.81 40.19 -21.93
N ALA A 105 -32.03 39.13 -22.06
CA ALA A 105 -32.48 37.76 -21.88
C ALA A 105 -31.36 36.87 -21.39
N GLY A 106 -31.60 35.58 -21.13
CA GLY A 106 -30.56 34.67 -20.66
C GLY A 106 -31.07 33.29 -20.31
N THR A 107 -30.17 32.51 -19.74
CA THR A 107 -30.42 31.15 -19.26
C THR A 107 -30.20 31.07 -17.76
N THR A 108 -31.16 30.52 -17.04
CA THR A 108 -30.97 30.04 -15.68
C THR A 108 -30.43 28.62 -15.75
N ILE A 109 -29.33 28.36 -15.07
CA ILE A 109 -28.62 27.07 -15.10
C ILE A 109 -28.61 26.52 -13.68
N ASN A 110 -29.25 25.39 -13.45
CA ASN A 110 -29.24 24.67 -12.18
C ASN A 110 -28.26 23.50 -12.33
N VAL A 111 -27.17 23.54 -11.58
CA VAL A 111 -26.19 22.46 -11.51
C VAL A 111 -26.50 21.59 -10.30
N THR A 112 -26.68 20.30 -10.49
CA THR A 112 -26.94 19.32 -9.42
C THR A 112 -25.69 18.51 -9.14
N PRO A 113 -25.32 18.29 -7.86
CA PRO A 113 -24.24 17.39 -7.50
C PRO A 113 -24.57 15.95 -7.89
N ILE A 114 -23.53 15.17 -8.19
CA ILE A 114 -23.57 13.70 -8.31
C ILE A 114 -22.59 13.13 -7.28
N ASN A 115 -22.78 11.87 -6.91
CA ASN A 115 -21.87 11.23 -5.95
C ASN A 115 -20.59 10.79 -6.67
N ASP A 116 -19.46 11.27 -6.20
CA ASP A 116 -18.14 10.82 -6.56
C ASP A 116 -17.70 9.62 -5.73
N ALA A 117 -16.84 8.78 -6.30
CA ALA A 117 -16.32 7.63 -5.58
C ALA A 117 -15.20 8.05 -4.63
N PRO A 118 -15.07 7.40 -3.45
CA PRO A 118 -13.98 7.70 -2.52
C PRO A 118 -12.61 7.37 -3.13
N VAL A 119 -11.59 8.11 -2.70
CA VAL A 119 -10.20 7.88 -3.08
C VAL A 119 -9.52 7.06 -2.00
N ALA A 120 -9.00 5.88 -2.38
CA ALA A 120 -8.27 4.96 -1.51
C ALA A 120 -6.82 4.79 -1.98
N SER A 121 -5.88 4.62 -1.05
CA SER A 121 -4.45 4.45 -1.35
C SER A 121 -4.06 2.98 -1.42
N SER A 122 -3.11 2.65 -2.31
CA SER A 122 -2.43 1.36 -2.34
C SER A 122 -0.93 1.57 -2.13
N SER A 123 -0.25 0.55 -1.60
CA SER A 123 1.19 0.58 -1.34
C SER A 123 1.87 -0.74 -1.71
N THR A 124 3.19 -0.70 -1.75
CA THR A 124 4.04 -1.90 -1.84
C THR A 124 5.17 -1.73 -0.84
N ILE A 125 5.37 -2.75 0.00
CA ILE A 125 6.48 -2.79 0.95
C ILE A 125 7.32 -4.04 0.71
N THR A 126 8.60 -3.95 1.05
CA THR A 126 9.52 -5.09 1.11
C THR A 126 10.12 -5.14 2.50
N VAL A 127 10.02 -6.28 3.14
CA VAL A 127 10.47 -6.50 4.51
C VAL A 127 11.30 -7.77 4.59
N ALA A 128 12.27 -7.80 5.49
CA ALA A 128 12.91 -9.05 5.88
C ALA A 128 11.95 -9.86 6.77
N GLU A 129 12.08 -11.17 6.77
CA GLU A 129 11.44 -11.99 7.79
C GLU A 129 11.86 -11.53 9.19
N GLU A 130 11.13 -11.92 10.23
CA GLU A 130 11.33 -11.47 11.62
C GLU A 130 11.16 -9.96 11.86
N SER A 131 10.99 -9.13 10.79
CA SER A 131 10.72 -7.71 10.97
C SER A 131 9.38 -7.49 11.66
N ALA A 132 9.36 -6.67 12.70
CA ALA A 132 8.15 -6.35 13.43
C ALA A 132 7.73 -4.89 13.21
N ASN A 133 6.42 -4.62 13.31
CA ASN A 133 5.84 -3.27 13.28
C ASN A 133 6.20 -2.45 12.03
N THR A 134 6.34 -3.11 10.87
CA THR A 134 6.63 -2.41 9.60
C THR A 134 5.38 -1.68 9.09
N PRO A 135 5.39 -0.34 8.94
CA PRO A 135 4.23 0.40 8.46
C PRO A 135 3.82 -0.03 7.05
N LEU A 136 2.53 -0.19 6.80
CA LEU A 136 2.00 -0.50 5.46
C LEU A 136 2.10 0.68 4.48
N GLY A 137 2.29 1.91 4.98
CA GLY A 137 2.41 3.11 4.15
C GLY A 137 1.11 3.53 3.47
N LEU A 138 -0.05 3.18 4.04
CA LEU A 138 -1.35 3.58 3.55
C LEU A 138 -1.72 4.99 4.04
N ALA A 139 -2.36 5.78 3.18
CA ALA A 139 -2.92 7.08 3.55
C ALA A 139 -4.39 6.95 3.95
N ALA A 140 -4.87 7.90 4.77
CA ALA A 140 -6.29 8.04 5.05
C ALA A 140 -7.07 8.28 3.75
N PRO A 141 -8.20 7.59 3.51
CA PRO A 141 -9.01 7.82 2.34
C PRO A 141 -9.72 9.17 2.41
N THR A 142 -10.04 9.70 1.25
CA THR A 142 -10.76 10.97 1.11
C THR A 142 -11.95 10.80 0.17
N ASP A 143 -12.88 11.74 0.28
CA ASP A 143 -14.06 11.83 -0.57
C ASP A 143 -14.28 13.30 -0.91
N VAL A 144 -14.49 13.60 -2.18
CA VAL A 144 -14.63 14.99 -2.65
C VAL A 144 -15.96 15.60 -2.22
N ASP A 145 -17.03 14.79 -2.14
CA ASP A 145 -18.33 15.21 -1.65
C ASP A 145 -18.38 15.39 -0.13
N GLY A 146 -17.32 14.95 0.57
CA GLY A 146 -17.24 14.98 2.02
C GLY A 146 -18.10 13.93 2.70
N ASN A 147 -18.45 12.85 2.00
CA ASN A 147 -19.25 11.75 2.50
C ASN A 147 -18.55 11.01 3.65
N ALA A 148 -19.35 10.46 4.56
CA ALA A 148 -18.83 9.64 5.65
C ALA A 148 -18.32 8.29 5.11
N LEU A 149 -17.02 8.03 5.26
CA LEU A 149 -16.37 6.84 4.74
C LEU A 149 -16.41 5.68 5.73
N THR A 150 -16.73 4.49 5.22
CA THR A 150 -16.62 3.21 5.92
C THR A 150 -15.47 2.42 5.31
N ILE A 151 -14.47 2.08 6.14
CA ILE A 151 -13.28 1.32 5.75
C ILE A 151 -13.40 -0.09 6.30
N THR A 152 -13.45 -1.10 5.43
CA THR A 152 -13.61 -2.51 5.85
C THR A 152 -12.46 -3.35 5.33
N VAL A 153 -11.84 -4.13 6.20
CA VAL A 153 -10.80 -5.11 5.83
C VAL A 153 -11.44 -6.24 5.02
N THR A 154 -10.93 -6.50 3.82
CA THR A 154 -11.46 -7.51 2.89
C THR A 154 -10.53 -8.70 2.69
N GLY A 155 -9.26 -8.58 3.04
CA GLY A 155 -8.31 -9.69 2.95
C GLY A 155 -7.08 -9.46 3.81
N LEU A 156 -6.62 -10.54 4.44
CA LEU A 156 -5.40 -10.56 5.24
C LEU A 156 -4.29 -11.31 4.50
N PRO A 157 -3.02 -11.00 4.78
CA PRO A 157 -1.89 -11.70 4.19
C PRO A 157 -1.89 -13.19 4.56
N ALA A 158 -1.42 -14.04 3.63
CA ALA A 158 -1.29 -15.49 3.85
C ALA A 158 -0.15 -15.83 4.81
N VAL A 159 0.85 -14.96 4.94
CA VAL A 159 1.99 -15.07 5.86
C VAL A 159 2.17 -13.76 6.60
N GLY A 160 2.62 -13.84 7.85
CA GLY A 160 2.73 -12.69 8.74
C GLY A 160 1.38 -12.21 9.28
N THR A 161 1.37 -11.09 10.00
CA THR A 161 0.19 -10.58 10.70
C THR A 161 0.06 -9.07 10.49
N ILE A 162 -1.16 -8.59 10.27
CA ILE A 162 -1.46 -7.14 10.28
C ILE A 162 -1.92 -6.75 11.67
N THR A 163 -1.32 -5.68 12.20
CA THR A 163 -1.64 -5.15 13.53
C THR A 163 -2.00 -3.66 13.46
N LEU A 164 -2.79 -3.20 14.40
CA LEU A 164 -2.97 -1.78 14.70
C LEU A 164 -1.69 -1.24 15.36
N ALA A 165 -1.56 0.08 15.44
CA ALA A 165 -0.42 0.74 16.08
C ALA A 165 -0.21 0.38 17.58
N ASP A 166 -1.24 -0.16 18.23
CA ASP A 166 -1.18 -0.66 19.63
C ASP A 166 -0.80 -2.15 19.72
N GLY A 167 -0.50 -2.80 18.59
CA GLY A 167 -0.17 -4.22 18.51
C GLY A 167 -1.39 -5.15 18.44
N THR A 168 -2.62 -4.63 18.43
CA THR A 168 -3.84 -5.47 18.31
C THR A 168 -3.94 -6.06 16.90
N PRO A 169 -4.05 -7.41 16.75
CA PRO A 169 -4.22 -8.03 15.46
C PRO A 169 -5.52 -7.60 14.76
N VAL A 170 -5.42 -7.35 13.46
CA VAL A 170 -6.57 -7.02 12.59
C VAL A 170 -7.25 -8.29 12.09
N THR A 171 -8.58 -8.26 11.96
CA THR A 171 -9.37 -9.38 11.49
C THR A 171 -10.09 -9.06 10.18
N ASN A 172 -10.39 -10.10 9.38
CA ASN A 172 -11.18 -9.93 8.16
C ASN A 172 -12.60 -9.45 8.50
N GLY A 173 -13.12 -8.48 7.74
CA GLY A 173 -14.41 -7.83 8.01
C GLY A 173 -14.38 -6.73 9.08
N GLN A 174 -13.22 -6.47 9.70
CA GLN A 174 -13.08 -5.39 10.69
C GLN A 174 -13.28 -4.03 10.04
N VAL A 175 -14.05 -3.16 10.69
CA VAL A 175 -14.19 -1.76 10.29
C VAL A 175 -13.11 -0.94 11.00
N LEU A 176 -12.40 -0.14 10.24
CA LEU A 176 -11.30 0.70 10.71
C LEU A 176 -11.67 2.19 10.62
N THR A 177 -11.13 2.99 11.52
CA THR A 177 -11.06 4.44 11.32
C THR A 177 -9.97 4.79 10.33
N ALA A 178 -10.02 5.97 9.72
CA ALA A 178 -8.98 6.47 8.82
C ALA A 178 -7.59 6.51 9.49
N ALA A 179 -7.54 6.88 10.77
CA ALA A 179 -6.30 6.88 11.56
C ALA A 179 -5.77 5.46 11.81
N GLN A 180 -6.65 4.48 12.05
CA GLN A 180 -6.25 3.08 12.21
C GLN A 180 -5.68 2.52 10.90
N LEU A 181 -6.33 2.78 9.74
CA LEU A 181 -5.82 2.35 8.43
C LEU A 181 -4.42 2.92 8.17
N ALA A 182 -4.23 4.23 8.39
CA ALA A 182 -2.94 4.89 8.17
C ALA A 182 -1.84 4.42 9.15
N GLY A 183 -2.24 3.90 10.31
CA GLY A 183 -1.33 3.36 11.33
C GLY A 183 -1.13 1.85 11.27
N LEU A 184 -1.65 1.14 10.26
CA LEU A 184 -1.48 -0.32 10.15
C LEU A 184 -0.01 -0.70 9.98
N GLN A 185 0.36 -1.80 10.63
CA GLN A 185 1.69 -2.37 10.64
C GLN A 185 1.65 -3.83 10.23
N PHE A 186 2.75 -4.32 9.71
CA PHE A 186 2.96 -5.72 9.35
C PHE A 186 4.06 -6.31 10.21
N ASP A 187 3.79 -7.46 10.80
CA ASP A 187 4.76 -8.31 11.48
C ASP A 187 5.05 -9.49 10.57
N ALA A 188 6.27 -9.56 10.08
CA ALA A 188 6.71 -10.62 9.17
C ALA A 188 6.79 -11.96 9.91
N PRO A 189 6.57 -13.09 9.21
CA PRO A 189 6.78 -14.41 9.80
C PRO A 189 8.26 -14.63 10.09
N ALA A 190 8.57 -15.55 10.98
CA ALA A 190 9.89 -16.12 11.14
C ALA A 190 10.11 -17.25 10.12
N ASP A 191 11.37 -17.63 9.90
CA ASP A 191 11.80 -18.85 9.22
C ASP A 191 11.28 -18.99 7.78
N GLN A 192 11.34 -17.95 6.95
CA GLN A 192 10.95 -17.99 5.53
C GLN A 192 12.09 -18.53 4.66
N LEU A 193 11.95 -19.76 4.17
CA LEU A 193 12.95 -20.42 3.31
C LEU A 193 13.07 -19.81 1.90
N ALA A 194 12.09 -19.00 1.46
CA ALA A 194 12.08 -18.38 0.15
C ALA A 194 11.32 -17.06 0.17
N ALA A 195 11.72 -16.13 -0.71
CA ALA A 195 10.98 -14.89 -0.90
C ALA A 195 9.51 -15.15 -1.23
N THR A 196 8.62 -14.52 -0.49
CA THR A 196 7.17 -14.71 -0.59
C THR A 196 6.48 -13.37 -0.77
N THR A 197 5.49 -13.31 -1.68
CA THR A 197 4.63 -12.14 -1.85
C THR A 197 3.25 -12.45 -1.30
N THR A 198 2.73 -11.57 -0.46
CA THR A 198 1.38 -11.64 0.11
C THR A 198 0.69 -10.29 0.01
N THR A 199 -0.60 -10.21 0.31
CA THR A 199 -1.38 -8.98 0.16
C THR A 199 -2.29 -8.75 1.35
N PHE A 200 -2.42 -7.49 1.74
CA PHE A 200 -3.48 -6.97 2.57
C PHE A 200 -4.46 -6.18 1.68
N THR A 201 -5.77 -6.36 1.85
CA THR A 201 -6.78 -5.65 1.06
C THR A 201 -7.88 -5.06 1.94
N TYR A 202 -8.43 -3.93 1.51
CA TYR A 202 -9.54 -3.26 2.16
C TYR A 202 -10.45 -2.58 1.13
N SER A 203 -11.67 -2.28 1.54
CA SER A 203 -12.67 -1.54 0.78
C SER A 203 -13.02 -0.24 1.51
N VAL A 204 -13.18 0.84 0.77
CA VAL A 204 -13.69 2.12 1.26
C VAL A 204 -15.02 2.39 0.57
N SER A 205 -16.06 2.66 1.35
CA SER A 205 -17.39 2.99 0.86
C SER A 205 -17.86 4.33 1.43
N ASP A 206 -18.48 5.15 0.57
CA ASP A 206 -19.20 6.39 0.90
C ASP A 206 -20.70 6.16 1.22
N GLY A 207 -21.16 4.90 1.15
CA GLY A 207 -22.57 4.49 1.28
C GLY A 207 -23.30 4.31 -0.04
N THR A 208 -22.75 4.81 -1.17
CA THR A 208 -23.29 4.70 -2.54
C THR A 208 -22.37 3.87 -3.42
N THR A 209 -21.08 4.18 -3.40
CA THR A 209 -20.03 3.52 -4.17
C THR A 209 -18.97 2.92 -3.26
N SER A 210 -18.14 2.03 -3.80
CA SER A 210 -17.05 1.41 -3.05
C SER A 210 -15.81 1.23 -3.92
N VAL A 211 -14.64 1.52 -3.37
CA VAL A 211 -13.33 1.34 -4.00
C VAL A 211 -12.49 0.37 -3.19
N ASN A 212 -11.83 -0.57 -3.85
CA ASN A 212 -10.91 -1.52 -3.23
C ASN A 212 -9.46 -1.06 -3.40
N ALA A 213 -8.68 -1.24 -2.35
CA ALA A 213 -7.25 -0.93 -2.33
C ALA A 213 -6.50 -1.89 -1.40
N GLY A 214 -5.18 -1.74 -1.29
CA GLY A 214 -4.41 -2.59 -0.39
C GLY A 214 -2.91 -2.42 -0.51
N THR A 215 -2.18 -3.30 0.19
CA THR A 215 -0.72 -3.34 0.21
C THR A 215 -0.23 -4.67 -0.35
N THR A 216 0.71 -4.60 -1.31
CA THR A 216 1.52 -5.75 -1.70
C THR A 216 2.72 -5.83 -0.75
N ILE A 217 2.95 -6.98 -0.15
CA ILE A 217 3.98 -7.22 0.86
C ILE A 217 4.93 -8.29 0.33
N ASN A 218 6.18 -7.93 0.11
CA ASN A 218 7.25 -8.84 -0.29
C ASN A 218 8.08 -9.16 0.95
N VAL A 219 8.06 -10.41 1.41
CA VAL A 219 8.89 -10.90 2.52
C VAL A 219 10.12 -11.57 1.93
N THR A 220 11.30 -11.14 2.38
CA THR A 220 12.59 -11.71 1.96
C THR A 220 13.17 -12.58 3.06
N PRO A 221 13.73 -13.77 2.75
CA PRO A 221 14.40 -14.60 3.72
C PRO A 221 15.69 -13.92 4.22
N VAL A 222 16.07 -14.25 5.45
CA VAL A 222 17.32 -13.85 6.10
C VAL A 222 18.00 -15.14 6.55
N ASN A 223 19.32 -15.19 6.48
CA ASN A 223 20.04 -16.37 6.94
C ASN A 223 20.01 -16.46 8.47
N ASP A 224 19.52 -17.57 8.99
CA ASP A 224 19.57 -17.94 10.41
C ASP A 224 20.88 -18.67 10.72
N ALA A 225 21.35 -18.52 11.95
CA ALA A 225 22.56 -19.22 12.38
C ALA A 225 22.28 -20.69 12.70
N PRO A 226 23.22 -21.62 12.41
CA PRO A 226 23.04 -23.02 12.73
C PRO A 226 22.90 -23.27 14.24
N VAL A 227 22.17 -24.31 14.59
CA VAL A 227 22.01 -24.76 15.97
C VAL A 227 22.99 -25.88 16.28
N ALA A 228 23.87 -25.66 17.24
CA ALA A 228 24.87 -26.63 17.71
C ALA A 228 24.61 -27.07 19.14
N SER A 229 24.90 -28.33 19.48
CA SER A 229 24.71 -28.89 20.84
C SER A 229 25.96 -28.75 21.68
N SER A 230 25.78 -28.52 22.99
CA SER A 230 26.83 -28.64 23.98
C SER A 230 26.44 -29.70 25.02
N SER A 231 27.45 -30.32 25.65
CA SER A 231 27.25 -31.35 26.66
C SER A 231 28.22 -31.21 27.85
N THR A 232 27.93 -31.94 28.88
CA THR A 232 28.86 -32.13 30.04
C THR A 232 28.87 -33.61 30.41
N ILE A 233 30.05 -34.22 30.47
CA ILE A 233 30.21 -35.61 30.89
C ILE A 233 31.12 -35.67 32.09
N THR A 234 30.94 -36.71 32.90
CA THR A 234 31.84 -37.07 33.99
C THR A 234 32.27 -38.50 33.80
N VAL A 235 33.56 -38.74 33.79
CA VAL A 235 34.17 -40.05 33.53
C VAL A 235 35.21 -40.36 34.60
N ALA A 236 35.37 -41.63 34.94
CA ALA A 236 36.50 -42.08 35.76
C ALA A 236 37.75 -42.18 34.89
N GLU A 237 38.94 -42.04 35.51
CA GLU A 237 40.18 -42.39 34.82
C GLU A 237 40.13 -43.80 34.22
N GLU A 238 40.93 -44.09 33.21
CA GLU A 238 40.98 -45.38 32.48
C GLU A 238 39.67 -45.73 31.71
N SER A 239 38.58 -44.89 31.77
CA SER A 239 37.37 -45.11 30.96
C SER A 239 37.71 -44.97 29.49
N VAL A 240 37.22 -45.87 28.67
CA VAL A 240 37.40 -45.84 27.21
C VAL A 240 36.05 -45.73 26.49
N ASP A 241 36.07 -45.19 25.27
CA ASP A 241 34.91 -45.09 24.36
C ASP A 241 33.70 -44.40 25.01
N THR A 242 33.89 -43.44 25.93
CA THR A 242 32.78 -42.73 26.57
C THR A 242 32.17 -41.69 25.60
N PRO A 243 30.88 -41.80 25.22
CA PRO A 243 30.26 -40.85 24.28
C PRO A 243 30.31 -39.41 24.80
N LEU A 244 30.65 -38.43 23.95
CA LEU A 244 30.61 -37.01 24.27
C LEU A 244 29.21 -36.44 24.45
N GLY A 245 28.16 -37.18 24.03
CA GLY A 245 26.77 -36.78 24.17
C GLY A 245 26.37 -35.58 23.29
N LEU A 246 27.05 -35.39 22.15
CA LEU A 246 26.73 -34.36 21.17
C LEU A 246 25.68 -34.89 20.18
N SER A 247 24.82 -33.99 19.69
CA SER A 247 23.86 -34.29 18.64
C SER A 247 24.27 -33.61 17.31
N ALA A 248 23.73 -34.15 16.21
CA ALA A 248 23.92 -33.54 14.91
C ALA A 248 23.38 -32.09 14.90
N PRO A 249 24.13 -31.12 14.37
CA PRO A 249 23.66 -29.76 14.23
C PRO A 249 22.56 -29.66 13.18
N THR A 250 21.73 -28.65 13.31
CA THR A 250 20.65 -28.34 12.39
C THR A 250 20.70 -26.89 11.95
N ASP A 251 20.09 -26.61 10.83
CA ASP A 251 19.93 -25.27 10.29
C ASP A 251 18.51 -25.14 9.76
N ILE A 252 17.83 -24.02 10.08
CA ILE A 252 16.43 -23.85 9.73
C ILE A 252 16.26 -23.54 8.24
N ASP A 253 17.23 -22.83 7.66
CA ASP A 253 17.26 -22.54 6.22
C ASP A 253 17.61 -23.75 5.37
N GLY A 254 18.04 -24.85 6.01
CA GLY A 254 18.49 -26.05 5.33
C GLY A 254 19.87 -25.92 4.68
N ASN A 255 20.68 -24.98 5.12
CA ASN A 255 22.02 -24.72 4.60
C ASN A 255 22.96 -25.88 4.86
N ALA A 256 23.94 -26.07 3.96
CA ALA A 256 24.97 -27.08 4.12
C ALA A 256 25.94 -26.71 5.26
N LEU A 257 25.99 -27.54 6.31
CA LEU A 257 26.78 -27.27 7.48
C LEU A 257 28.20 -27.81 7.36
N THR A 258 29.18 -26.97 7.75
CA THR A 258 30.59 -27.35 7.92
C THR A 258 30.90 -27.40 9.42
N ILE A 259 31.27 -28.59 9.93
CA ILE A 259 31.59 -28.85 11.32
C ILE A 259 33.11 -28.99 11.45
N THR A 260 33.76 -28.13 12.24
CA THR A 260 35.22 -28.12 12.39
C THR A 260 35.61 -28.22 13.83
N VAL A 261 36.53 -29.14 14.17
CA VAL A 261 37.12 -29.24 15.51
C VAL A 261 37.99 -28.02 15.78
N THR A 262 37.71 -27.29 16.84
CA THR A 262 38.43 -26.05 17.21
C THR A 262 39.31 -26.19 18.45
N GLY A 263 39.08 -27.22 19.25
CA GLY A 263 39.91 -27.48 20.45
C GLY A 263 39.77 -28.91 20.92
N LEU A 264 40.88 -29.49 21.31
CA LEU A 264 40.97 -30.82 21.86
C LEU A 264 41.21 -30.74 23.37
N PRO A 265 40.80 -31.77 24.17
CA PRO A 265 41.03 -31.82 25.57
C PRO A 265 42.54 -31.83 25.91
N THR A 266 42.89 -31.21 27.02
CA THR A 266 44.30 -31.17 27.52
C THR A 266 44.72 -32.45 28.19
N VAL A 267 43.77 -33.30 28.61
CA VAL A 267 43.97 -34.63 29.17
C VAL A 267 43.00 -35.62 28.49
N GLY A 268 43.45 -36.85 28.27
CA GLY A 268 42.70 -37.87 27.53
C GLY A 268 42.67 -37.60 26.00
N THR A 269 41.91 -38.37 25.26
CA THR A 269 41.88 -38.33 23.83
C THR A 269 40.42 -38.38 23.34
N VAL A 270 40.04 -37.52 22.38
CA VAL A 270 38.78 -37.64 21.66
C VAL A 270 38.98 -38.48 20.39
N THR A 271 38.15 -39.50 20.22
CA THR A 271 38.20 -40.41 19.06
C THR A 271 36.88 -40.42 18.29
N LEU A 272 36.97 -40.73 17.02
CA LEU A 272 35.81 -41.11 16.21
C LEU A 272 35.32 -42.50 16.61
N ALA A 273 34.10 -42.88 16.20
CA ALA A 273 33.53 -44.19 16.50
C ALA A 273 34.32 -45.40 15.92
N ASP A 274 35.26 -45.16 15.01
CA ASP A 274 36.17 -46.18 14.48
C ASP A 274 37.51 -46.24 15.23
N GLY A 275 37.64 -45.48 16.31
CA GLY A 275 38.88 -45.39 17.12
C GLY A 275 39.95 -44.42 16.56
N THR A 276 39.66 -43.72 15.47
CA THR A 276 40.60 -42.75 14.88
C THR A 276 40.67 -41.50 15.80
N PRO A 277 41.86 -41.07 16.24
CA PRO A 277 42.01 -39.86 17.07
C PRO A 277 41.55 -38.61 16.31
N GLY A 278 40.76 -37.74 16.95
CA GLY A 278 40.39 -36.43 16.45
C GLY A 278 41.61 -35.49 16.38
N THR A 279 41.61 -34.59 15.41
CA THR A 279 42.67 -33.58 15.24
C THR A 279 42.08 -32.18 15.17
N ASN A 280 42.83 -31.19 15.64
CA ASN A 280 42.43 -29.80 15.58
C ASN A 280 42.36 -29.35 14.08
N GLY A 281 41.28 -28.64 13.70
CA GLY A 281 41.00 -28.26 12.31
C GLY A 281 40.36 -29.38 11.47
N GLN A 282 40.07 -30.55 12.02
CA GLN A 282 39.40 -31.64 11.33
C GLN A 282 37.95 -31.25 11.00
N VAL A 283 37.55 -31.48 9.76
CA VAL A 283 36.13 -31.36 9.34
C VAL A 283 35.42 -32.70 9.57
N LEU A 284 34.29 -32.65 10.25
CA LEU A 284 33.49 -33.80 10.60
C LEU A 284 32.15 -33.80 9.84
N THR A 285 31.66 -35.00 9.58
CA THR A 285 30.23 -35.16 9.24
C THR A 285 29.36 -35.05 10.48
N ALA A 286 28.09 -34.76 10.36
CA ALA A 286 27.13 -34.73 11.46
C ALA A 286 27.10 -36.05 12.26
N ALA A 287 27.20 -37.19 11.53
CA ALA A 287 27.26 -38.51 12.13
C ALA A 287 28.57 -38.75 12.92
N GLN A 288 29.71 -38.26 12.41
CA GLN A 288 30.98 -38.33 13.11
C GLN A 288 30.97 -37.51 14.41
N LEU A 289 30.43 -36.28 14.38
CA LEU A 289 30.28 -35.44 15.58
C LEU A 289 29.45 -36.15 16.67
N ALA A 290 28.26 -36.67 16.26
CA ALA A 290 27.37 -37.36 17.17
C ALA A 290 27.94 -38.69 17.74
N GLY A 291 28.89 -39.28 17.01
CA GLY A 291 29.59 -40.50 17.39
C GLY A 291 30.94 -40.31 18.08
N LEU A 292 31.33 -39.07 18.43
CA LEU A 292 32.60 -38.80 19.10
C LEU A 292 32.61 -39.43 20.52
N GLN A 293 33.74 -40.00 20.87
CA GLN A 293 34.00 -40.68 22.12
C GLN A 293 35.24 -40.07 22.81
N PHE A 294 35.33 -40.27 24.10
CA PHE A 294 36.44 -39.82 24.92
C PHE A 294 37.10 -41.00 25.67
N ASP A 295 38.41 -41.09 25.53
CA ASP A 295 39.25 -42.02 26.28
C ASP A 295 39.96 -41.24 27.39
N ALA A 296 39.64 -41.56 28.62
CA ALA A 296 40.23 -40.91 29.79
C ALA A 296 41.69 -41.32 29.97
N PRO A 297 42.53 -40.42 30.50
CA PRO A 297 43.93 -40.78 30.85
C PRO A 297 43.97 -41.81 31.97
N ALA A 298 45.09 -42.54 32.03
CA ALA A 298 45.39 -43.37 33.19
C ALA A 298 46.04 -42.53 34.31
N ASP A 299 45.96 -43.03 35.53
CA ASP A 299 46.68 -42.50 36.71
C ASP A 299 46.41 -41.01 37.05
N GLN A 300 45.15 -40.60 37.06
CA GLN A 300 44.72 -39.25 37.44
C GLN A 300 44.71 -39.11 38.95
N LEU A 301 45.69 -38.34 39.50
CA LEU A 301 45.84 -38.14 40.94
C LEU A 301 44.83 -37.16 41.55
N ALA A 302 44.13 -36.38 40.76
CA ALA A 302 43.12 -35.39 41.15
C ALA A 302 42.07 -35.16 40.03
N ALA A 303 40.86 -34.83 40.47
CA ALA A 303 39.81 -34.48 39.53
C ALA A 303 40.23 -33.31 38.62
N THR A 304 40.06 -33.47 37.30
CA THR A 304 40.48 -32.50 36.30
C THR A 304 39.33 -32.23 35.32
N THR A 305 39.13 -30.96 34.97
CA THR A 305 38.19 -30.57 33.95
C THR A 305 38.90 -30.15 32.67
N THR A 306 38.48 -30.70 31.54
CA THR A 306 38.98 -30.36 30.21
C THR A 306 37.83 -30.15 29.26
N THR A 307 38.10 -29.68 28.06
CA THR A 307 37.03 -29.35 27.09
C THR A 307 37.40 -29.83 25.69
N PHE A 308 36.38 -30.33 24.98
CA PHE A 308 36.38 -30.47 23.54
C PHE A 308 35.55 -29.35 22.95
N THR A 309 36.01 -28.67 21.88
CA THR A 309 35.27 -27.60 21.22
C THR A 309 35.23 -27.80 19.71
N TYR A 310 34.14 -27.36 19.13
CA TYR A 310 33.95 -27.38 17.68
C TYR A 310 33.14 -26.14 17.21
N SER A 311 33.22 -25.80 15.94
CA SER A 311 32.39 -24.79 15.31
C SER A 311 31.50 -25.43 14.24
N VAL A 312 30.33 -24.84 14.03
CA VAL A 312 29.41 -25.17 12.95
C VAL A 312 29.17 -23.91 12.15
N SER A 313 29.40 -23.96 10.84
CA SER A 313 29.18 -22.86 9.92
C SER A 313 28.24 -23.28 8.79
N ASP A 314 27.32 -22.41 8.44
CA ASP A 314 26.43 -22.47 7.27
C ASP A 314 27.02 -21.75 6.05
N GLY A 315 28.19 -21.13 6.18
CA GLY A 315 28.84 -20.29 5.17
C GLY A 315 28.64 -18.79 5.38
N SER A 316 27.62 -18.39 6.16
CA SER A 316 27.30 -16.99 6.50
C SER A 316 27.51 -16.71 7.99
N ALA A 317 27.06 -17.60 8.83
CA ALA A 317 27.19 -17.53 10.28
C ALA A 317 28.03 -18.71 10.82
N THR A 318 28.57 -18.56 12.03
CA THR A 318 29.33 -19.62 12.72
C THR A 318 28.99 -19.63 14.20
N VAL A 319 28.63 -20.81 14.71
CA VAL A 319 28.31 -21.07 16.11
C VAL A 319 29.35 -22.00 16.70
N ASN A 320 29.83 -21.69 17.91
CA ASN A 320 30.76 -22.52 18.64
C ASN A 320 30.05 -23.31 19.75
N ALA A 321 30.43 -24.56 19.90
CA ALA A 321 29.87 -25.45 20.93
C ALA A 321 30.94 -26.47 21.39
N GLY A 322 30.58 -27.33 22.34
CA GLY A 322 31.52 -28.34 22.79
C GLY A 322 31.07 -29.14 24.01
N THR A 323 31.97 -29.98 24.52
CA THR A 323 31.75 -30.81 25.72
C THR A 323 32.68 -30.42 26.81
N THR A 324 32.13 -30.18 28.00
CA THR A 324 32.89 -30.11 29.24
C THR A 324 33.08 -31.55 29.78
N ILE A 325 34.34 -31.94 30.03
CA ILE A 325 34.71 -33.29 30.42
C ILE A 325 35.35 -33.24 31.84
N ASN A 326 34.69 -33.82 32.79
CA ASN A 326 35.20 -33.94 34.17
C ASN A 326 35.76 -35.35 34.35
N VAL A 327 37.09 -35.47 34.53
CA VAL A 327 37.79 -36.72 34.80
C VAL A 327 38.00 -36.86 36.30
N THR A 328 37.53 -37.96 36.85
CA THR A 328 37.70 -38.29 38.29
C THR A 328 38.74 -39.39 38.47
N PRO A 329 39.48 -39.35 39.57
CA PRO A 329 40.34 -40.45 39.94
C PRO A 329 39.61 -41.76 40.15
#